data_e3aeea347e74de614f2dcf40a7f4a382
#
_entry.id   e3aeea347e74de614f2dcf40a7f4a382
#
_cell.length_a   1.000
_cell.length_b   1.000
_cell.length_c   1.000
_cell.angle_alpha   90.00
_cell.angle_beta   90.00
_cell.angle_gamma   90.00
#
_symmetry.space_group_name_H-M   'P 1'
#
loop_
_entity.id
_entity.type
_entity.pdbx_description
1 polymer ?
#
loop_
_entity_poly.entity_id
_entity_poly.type
_entity_poly.pdbx_seq_one_letter_code
_entity_poly.pdbx_strand_id
1 'polypeptide(L)'
;MEFEGQNLDAYDGLIVSMEANARRLNLLIATCDDSQYRDEVIEQYESEVEEGIHCYRITLRPERPSIRFLLEELIAQNPQVKEQDRVVVTVLGADKLRFLELEEGKRSEVEEFAGYMQWTREGLRRFPFSIVIWVTTNVETVLKQKAKDFWSWRKGVFRFETKPREFVRKADLESVREHFGRNFQAESTTLIPIDDLKALIEKIEAKDPKDSRLPSLYDSLGQAYINRCKSGEYRDYQQEATKAIECFEKALDFPKQAPTDEAYRLNELGYIHKFLGNYSKTESLYRRSLSIREKQLGKDHPDVAQSLNNLGSMYYQQGKLEEAKKLLTRGLIICQKALGNNHPCTQTTKGWLDTVQRAMLNK
;
A
#
# COMPACT_ATOMS: atom_id res chain seq x y z
N MET A 1 -13.76 8.46 24.86
CA MET A 1 -13.00 7.25 24.41
C MET A 1 -12.07 6.84 25.54
N GLU A 2 -11.93 5.54 25.85
CA GLU A 2 -10.92 5.08 26.79
C GLU A 2 -9.69 4.61 25.99
N PHE A 3 -8.53 5.23 26.25
CA PHE A 3 -7.27 4.80 25.68
C PHE A 3 -6.63 3.73 26.56
N GLU A 4 -5.96 2.77 25.95
CA GLU A 4 -5.23 1.71 26.64
C GLU A 4 -3.79 1.59 26.16
N GLY A 5 -2.88 1.17 27.04
CA GLY A 5 -1.50 0.87 26.71
C GLY A 5 -0.77 2.02 26.01
N GLN A 6 -0.12 1.74 24.87
CA GLN A 6 0.69 2.72 24.13
C GLN A 6 -0.12 3.92 23.61
N ASN A 7 -1.40 3.75 23.33
CA ASN A 7 -2.25 4.85 22.88
C ASN A 7 -2.56 5.82 24.03
N LEU A 8 -2.66 5.35 25.27
CA LEU A 8 -2.80 6.21 26.44
C LEU A 8 -1.54 7.05 26.65
N ASP A 9 -0.37 6.42 26.62
CA ASP A 9 0.92 7.13 26.75
C ASP A 9 1.12 8.18 25.64
N ALA A 10 0.69 7.85 24.40
CA ALA A 10 0.75 8.78 23.30
C ALA A 10 -0.20 9.96 23.47
N TYR A 11 -1.41 9.71 23.95
CA TYR A 11 -2.42 10.72 24.20
C TYR A 11 -2.00 11.68 25.31
N ASP A 12 -1.62 11.15 26.47
CA ASP A 12 -1.17 11.94 27.63
C ASP A 12 0.07 12.79 27.28
N GLY A 13 1.03 12.19 26.57
CA GLY A 13 2.20 12.89 26.09
C GLY A 13 1.88 14.02 25.12
N LEU A 14 0.87 13.84 24.25
CA LEU A 14 0.40 14.86 23.31
C LEU A 14 -0.25 16.02 24.06
N ILE A 15 -1.19 15.75 24.99
CA ILE A 15 -1.85 16.76 25.84
C ILE A 15 -0.81 17.59 26.58
N VAL A 16 0.05 16.93 27.37
CA VAL A 16 1.11 17.62 28.14
C VAL A 16 1.99 18.51 27.21
N SER A 17 2.32 18.01 26.03
CA SER A 17 3.14 18.78 25.08
C SER A 17 2.41 19.99 24.50
N MET A 18 1.11 19.93 24.31
CA MET A 18 0.29 21.07 23.85
C MET A 18 0.14 22.12 24.96
N GLU A 19 -0.10 21.66 26.20
CA GLU A 19 -0.33 22.53 27.35
C GLU A 19 0.93 23.23 27.87
N ALA A 20 2.09 22.55 27.77
CA ALA A 20 3.38 23.10 28.22
C ALA A 20 3.86 24.31 27.39
N ASN A 21 3.22 24.64 26.27
CA ASN A 21 3.71 25.64 25.34
C ASN A 21 3.05 27.00 25.57
N ALA A 22 3.83 28.00 25.95
CA ALA A 22 3.40 29.38 26.03
C ALA A 22 4.15 30.25 24.99
N ARG A 23 3.42 30.79 24.01
CA ARG A 23 3.90 31.80 23.04
C ARG A 23 5.19 31.44 22.27
N ARG A 24 5.39 30.16 21.97
CA ARG A 24 6.53 29.68 21.14
C ARG A 24 6.02 28.69 20.10
N LEU A 25 6.73 28.60 18.98
CA LEU A 25 6.49 27.53 18.02
C LEU A 25 6.75 26.17 18.66
N ASN A 26 5.75 25.31 18.68
CA ASN A 26 5.83 23.94 19.16
C ASN A 26 5.33 23.00 18.06
N LEU A 27 6.25 22.26 17.43
CA LEU A 27 5.93 21.34 16.36
C LEU A 27 5.79 19.93 16.91
N LEU A 28 4.59 19.39 16.82
CA LEU A 28 4.25 18.04 17.26
C LEU A 28 3.79 17.22 16.05
N ILE A 29 4.23 15.99 15.99
CA ILE A 29 3.80 15.04 14.97
C ILE A 29 2.94 13.99 15.66
N ALA A 30 1.72 13.80 15.16
CA ALA A 30 0.83 12.72 15.58
C ALA A 30 0.66 11.75 14.42
N THR A 31 0.95 10.47 14.65
CA THR A 31 0.88 9.44 13.61
C THR A 31 -0.30 8.52 13.88
N CYS A 32 -1.20 8.41 12.90
CA CYS A 32 -2.36 7.54 12.94
C CYS A 32 -2.73 7.10 11.53
N ASP A 33 -2.89 5.80 11.31
CA ASP A 33 -3.25 5.25 10.01
C ASP A 33 -4.78 5.10 9.82
N ASP A 34 -5.57 5.23 10.88
CA ASP A 34 -7.03 5.23 10.83
C ASP A 34 -7.57 6.65 11.00
N SER A 35 -8.26 7.15 9.98
CA SER A 35 -8.78 8.52 9.98
C SER A 35 -9.95 8.73 10.94
N GLN A 36 -10.79 7.70 11.16
CA GLN A 36 -11.90 7.79 12.09
C GLN A 36 -11.37 7.84 13.53
N TYR A 37 -10.46 6.93 13.88
CA TYR A 37 -9.82 6.91 15.19
C TYR A 37 -9.07 8.22 15.48
N ARG A 38 -8.33 8.74 14.47
CA ARG A 38 -7.67 10.05 14.55
C ARG A 38 -8.66 11.16 14.90
N ASP A 39 -9.79 11.21 14.18
CA ASP A 39 -10.76 12.26 14.35
C ASP A 39 -11.43 12.18 15.75
N GLU A 40 -11.66 10.98 16.27
CA GLU A 40 -12.12 10.75 17.65
C GLU A 40 -11.08 11.24 18.67
N VAL A 41 -9.79 10.96 18.48
CA VAL A 41 -8.69 11.47 19.33
C VAL A 41 -8.65 13.00 19.32
N ILE A 42 -8.83 13.62 18.14
CA ILE A 42 -8.85 15.07 18.00
C ILE A 42 -10.02 15.70 18.74
N GLU A 43 -11.21 15.16 18.58
CA GLU A 43 -12.40 15.66 19.27
C GLU A 43 -12.23 15.56 20.79
N GLN A 44 -11.62 14.47 21.27
CA GLN A 44 -11.39 14.29 22.70
C GLN A 44 -10.38 15.32 23.24
N TYR A 45 -9.20 15.50 22.63
CA TYR A 45 -8.24 16.47 23.17
C TYR A 45 -8.72 17.92 23.05
N GLU A 46 -9.45 18.27 22.00
CA GLU A 46 -10.02 19.61 21.89
C GLU A 46 -11.06 19.92 22.97
N SER A 47 -11.69 18.89 23.53
CA SER A 47 -12.63 19.02 24.66
C SER A 47 -11.96 18.99 26.02
N GLU A 48 -10.76 18.38 26.14
CA GLU A 48 -10.05 18.11 27.40
C GLU A 48 -8.89 19.07 27.68
N VAL A 49 -8.37 19.77 26.66
CA VAL A 49 -7.28 20.73 26.89
C VAL A 49 -7.68 21.83 27.86
N GLU A 50 -6.69 22.32 28.60
CA GLU A 50 -6.84 23.30 29.66
C GLU A 50 -7.62 24.54 29.20
N GLU A 51 -8.48 25.07 30.08
CA GLU A 51 -9.25 26.29 29.82
C GLU A 51 -8.32 27.46 29.40
N GLY A 52 -8.71 28.17 28.33
CA GLY A 52 -7.91 29.25 27.74
C GLY A 52 -7.01 28.82 26.58
N ILE A 53 -6.97 27.53 26.21
CA ILE A 53 -6.35 27.06 24.97
C ILE A 53 -7.39 27.11 23.85
N HIS A 54 -7.01 27.75 22.74
CA HIS A 54 -7.88 27.91 21.57
C HIS A 54 -7.43 26.94 20.46
N CYS A 55 -8.31 25.98 20.11
CA CYS A 55 -8.04 24.99 19.08
C CYS A 55 -8.58 25.41 17.72
N TYR A 56 -7.76 25.25 16.69
CA TYR A 56 -8.12 25.49 15.28
C TYR A 56 -7.71 24.30 14.42
N ARG A 57 -8.49 24.00 13.37
CA ARG A 57 -8.16 22.95 12.39
C ARG A 57 -7.86 23.58 11.03
N ILE A 58 -6.80 23.11 10.39
CA ILE A 58 -6.48 23.42 8.98
C ILE A 58 -6.27 22.12 8.21
N THR A 59 -6.66 22.12 6.92
CA THR A 59 -6.55 20.91 6.09
C THR A 59 -5.63 21.22 4.91
N LEU A 60 -4.63 20.36 4.70
CA LEU A 60 -3.72 20.43 3.57
C LEU A 60 -4.49 20.27 2.26
N ARG A 61 -4.10 21.08 1.28
CA ARG A 61 -4.62 21.01 -0.09
C ARG A 61 -3.60 20.30 -0.95
N PRO A 62 -3.96 19.21 -1.65
CA PRO A 62 -3.02 18.44 -2.49
C PRO A 62 -2.28 19.31 -3.51
N GLU A 63 -2.95 20.31 -4.09
CA GLU A 63 -2.38 21.22 -5.11
C GLU A 63 -1.29 22.16 -4.53
N ARG A 64 -1.33 22.40 -3.22
CA ARG A 64 -0.38 23.25 -2.51
C ARG A 64 -0.27 22.84 -1.05
N PRO A 65 0.43 21.75 -0.71
CA PRO A 65 0.48 21.19 0.64
C PRO A 65 1.46 21.98 1.55
N SER A 66 1.17 23.26 1.77
CA SER A 66 2.00 24.19 2.55
C SER A 66 1.31 24.61 3.85
N ILE A 67 1.81 24.12 4.99
CA ILE A 67 1.29 24.50 6.32
C ILE A 67 1.44 26.01 6.55
N ARG A 68 2.58 26.59 6.16
CA ARG A 68 2.80 28.02 6.30
C ARG A 68 1.71 28.83 5.62
N PHE A 69 1.36 28.49 4.38
CA PHE A 69 0.32 29.18 3.64
C PHE A 69 -1.05 29.10 4.34
N LEU A 70 -1.39 27.91 4.84
CA LEU A 70 -2.66 27.69 5.56
C LEU A 70 -2.71 28.44 6.89
N LEU A 71 -1.59 28.57 7.60
CA LEU A 71 -1.51 29.38 8.82
C LEU A 71 -1.67 30.88 8.52
N GLU A 72 -1.07 31.38 7.44
CA GLU A 72 -1.26 32.76 6.97
C GLU A 72 -2.74 33.02 6.62
N GLU A 73 -3.40 32.05 5.97
CA GLU A 73 -4.84 32.11 5.62
C GLU A 73 -5.73 32.07 6.88
N LEU A 74 -5.43 31.15 7.83
CA LEU A 74 -6.14 31.07 9.11
C LEU A 74 -6.13 32.40 9.85
N ILE A 75 -4.97 33.05 9.94
CA ILE A 75 -4.82 34.36 10.61
C ILE A 75 -5.55 35.46 9.84
N ALA A 76 -5.53 35.40 8.50
CA ALA A 76 -6.25 36.43 7.70
C ALA A 76 -7.77 36.33 7.89
N GLN A 77 -8.29 35.10 8.04
CA GLN A 77 -9.71 34.85 8.29
C GLN A 77 -10.11 35.11 9.75
N ASN A 78 -9.17 34.91 10.69
CA ASN A 78 -9.40 35.02 12.13
C ASN A 78 -8.31 35.90 12.78
N PRO A 79 -8.36 37.23 12.68
CA PRO A 79 -7.31 38.13 13.20
C PRO A 79 -7.06 37.96 14.70
N GLN A 80 -8.09 37.59 15.49
CA GLN A 80 -8.00 37.34 16.94
C GLN A 80 -7.01 36.25 17.32
N VAL A 81 -6.69 35.31 16.42
CA VAL A 81 -5.71 34.21 16.67
C VAL A 81 -4.33 34.76 17.07
N LYS A 82 -3.96 35.98 16.57
CA LYS A 82 -2.69 36.62 16.93
C LYS A 82 -2.66 37.14 18.37
N GLU A 83 -3.82 37.47 18.91
CA GLU A 83 -3.97 38.07 20.23
C GLU A 83 -4.10 37.03 21.32
N GLN A 84 -4.39 35.79 20.95
CA GLN A 84 -4.56 34.67 21.87
C GLN A 84 -3.19 34.16 22.37
N ASP A 85 -3.12 33.90 23.66
CA ASP A 85 -1.88 33.52 24.32
C ASP A 85 -1.49 32.06 24.07
N ARG A 86 -2.48 31.19 23.98
CA ARG A 86 -2.32 29.73 23.85
C ARG A 86 -3.18 29.22 22.68
N VAL A 87 -2.53 28.89 21.59
CA VAL A 87 -3.19 28.42 20.36
C VAL A 87 -2.64 27.06 19.97
N VAL A 88 -3.54 26.11 19.72
CA VAL A 88 -3.25 24.81 19.12
C VAL A 88 -3.85 24.78 17.71
N VAL A 89 -3.02 24.47 16.71
CA VAL A 89 -3.46 24.31 15.33
C VAL A 89 -3.27 22.86 14.92
N THR A 90 -4.37 22.17 14.69
CA THR A 90 -4.42 20.79 14.18
C THR A 90 -4.35 20.81 12.66
N VAL A 91 -3.33 20.15 12.10
CA VAL A 91 -3.11 20.04 10.65
C VAL A 91 -3.56 18.66 10.17
N LEU A 92 -4.54 18.64 9.28
CA LEU A 92 -5.15 17.45 8.68
C LEU A 92 -4.83 17.36 7.19
N GLY A 93 -5.22 16.25 6.56
CA GLY A 93 -5.15 16.06 5.12
C GLY A 93 -3.84 15.47 4.59
N ALA A 94 -2.83 15.23 5.45
CA ALA A 94 -1.62 14.54 5.02
C ALA A 94 -1.88 13.06 4.65
N ASP A 95 -2.93 12.48 5.17
CA ASP A 95 -3.42 11.14 4.84
C ASP A 95 -4.02 11.03 3.44
N LYS A 96 -4.35 12.16 2.80
CA LYS A 96 -4.94 12.26 1.46
C LYS A 96 -3.90 12.60 0.38
N LEU A 97 -2.66 12.89 0.78
CA LEU A 97 -1.58 13.19 -0.15
C LEU A 97 -1.13 11.93 -0.89
N ARG A 98 -1.00 12.01 -2.20
CA ARG A 98 -0.66 10.90 -3.08
C ARG A 98 0.83 10.63 -3.10
N PHE A 99 1.20 9.35 -3.09
CA PHE A 99 2.58 8.88 -3.18
C PHE A 99 3.06 8.65 -4.61
N LEU A 100 2.13 8.59 -5.57
CA LEU A 100 2.43 8.40 -6.99
C LEU A 100 2.46 9.73 -7.73
N GLU A 101 3.42 9.86 -8.64
CA GLU A 101 3.44 10.96 -9.62
C GLU A 101 2.33 10.72 -10.64
N LEU A 102 1.42 11.67 -10.79
CA LEU A 102 0.32 11.58 -11.76
C LEU A 102 0.68 12.24 -13.10
N GLU A 103 1.78 12.98 -13.16
CA GLU A 103 2.27 13.66 -14.37
C GLU A 103 3.78 13.45 -14.48
N GLU A 104 4.24 13.10 -15.68
CA GLU A 104 5.65 12.85 -15.94
C GLU A 104 6.51 14.07 -15.58
N GLY A 105 7.53 13.86 -14.74
CA GLY A 105 8.45 14.92 -14.30
C GLY A 105 7.98 15.81 -13.14
N LYS A 106 6.80 15.57 -12.57
CA LYS A 106 6.36 16.21 -11.32
C LYS A 106 6.63 15.31 -10.11
N ARG A 107 6.88 15.93 -8.96
CA ARG A 107 6.99 15.22 -7.67
C ARG A 107 5.61 14.74 -7.22
N SER A 108 5.57 13.65 -6.45
CA SER A 108 4.34 13.25 -5.77
C SER A 108 3.90 14.31 -4.75
N GLU A 109 2.61 14.37 -4.43
CA GLU A 109 2.06 15.33 -3.46
C GLU A 109 2.74 15.22 -2.09
N VAL A 110 3.08 13.99 -1.65
CA VAL A 110 3.82 13.74 -0.40
C VAL A 110 5.26 14.26 -0.49
N GLU A 111 5.92 14.13 -1.64
CA GLU A 111 7.26 14.70 -1.85
C GLU A 111 7.25 16.21 -1.92
N GLU A 112 6.22 16.81 -2.52
CA GLU A 112 6.01 18.25 -2.49
C GLU A 112 5.77 18.75 -1.05
N PHE A 113 4.93 18.04 -0.28
CA PHE A 113 4.71 18.35 1.13
C PHE A 113 6.03 18.32 1.92
N ALA A 114 6.81 17.24 1.78
CA ALA A 114 8.12 17.15 2.43
C ALA A 114 9.06 18.29 2.00
N GLY A 115 9.04 18.66 0.72
CA GLY A 115 9.78 19.81 0.20
C GLY A 115 9.35 21.13 0.84
N TYR A 116 8.03 21.40 0.93
CA TYR A 116 7.52 22.57 1.63
C TYR A 116 7.95 22.60 3.10
N MET A 117 7.89 21.46 3.80
CA MET A 117 8.31 21.36 5.20
C MET A 117 9.80 21.64 5.35
N GLN A 118 10.63 21.13 4.46
CA GLN A 118 12.09 21.37 4.47
C GLN A 118 12.46 22.84 4.26
N TRP A 119 11.81 23.51 3.29
CA TRP A 119 12.21 24.86 2.88
C TRP A 119 11.48 25.98 3.63
N THR A 120 10.26 25.74 4.17
CA THR A 120 9.47 26.79 4.82
C THR A 120 9.59 26.79 6.34
N ARG A 121 10.38 25.90 6.92
CA ARG A 121 10.55 25.74 8.37
C ARG A 121 10.85 27.06 9.08
N GLU A 122 11.76 27.90 8.55
CA GLU A 122 12.10 29.20 9.16
C GLU A 122 10.89 30.14 9.19
N GLY A 123 10.02 30.06 8.17
CA GLY A 123 8.78 30.81 8.12
C GLY A 123 7.77 30.44 9.20
N LEU A 124 7.83 29.21 9.73
CA LEU A 124 6.95 28.75 10.80
C LEU A 124 7.28 29.40 12.15
N ARG A 125 8.51 29.89 12.36
CA ARG A 125 8.89 30.62 13.60
C ARG A 125 8.03 31.87 13.89
N ARG A 126 7.37 32.40 12.88
CA ARG A 126 6.48 33.55 13.02
C ARG A 126 5.17 33.23 13.73
N PHE A 127 4.86 31.94 13.87
CA PHE A 127 3.62 31.47 14.47
C PHE A 127 3.91 30.91 15.86
N PRO A 128 3.57 31.60 16.93
CA PRO A 128 3.83 31.15 18.30
C PRO A 128 2.77 30.15 18.77
N PHE A 129 2.51 29.12 17.96
CA PHE A 129 1.44 28.14 18.14
C PHE A 129 2.02 26.75 18.44
N SER A 130 1.25 25.93 19.15
CA SER A 130 1.40 24.49 19.09
C SER A 130 0.78 23.98 17.79
N ILE A 131 1.57 23.38 16.91
CA ILE A 131 1.11 22.85 15.63
C ILE A 131 1.20 21.33 15.70
N VAL A 132 0.05 20.67 15.72
CA VAL A 132 -0.09 19.21 15.71
C VAL A 132 -0.33 18.75 14.29
N ILE A 133 0.66 18.11 13.68
CA ILE A 133 0.57 17.62 12.30
C ILE A 133 0.23 16.15 12.33
N TRP A 134 -0.98 15.82 11.91
CA TRP A 134 -1.44 14.45 11.78
C TRP A 134 -1.00 13.86 10.45
N VAL A 135 -0.26 12.76 10.55
CA VAL A 135 0.31 12.04 9.39
C VAL A 135 0.02 10.55 9.50
N THR A 136 0.12 9.85 8.37
CA THR A 136 0.18 8.38 8.39
C THR A 136 1.62 7.91 8.62
N THR A 137 1.80 6.65 8.99
CA THR A 137 3.12 6.03 9.16
C THR A 137 4.00 6.18 7.92
N ASN A 138 3.41 6.12 6.73
CA ASN A 138 4.14 6.30 5.47
C ASN A 138 4.56 7.74 5.24
N VAL A 139 3.70 8.72 5.49
CA VAL A 139 4.04 10.15 5.38
C VAL A 139 5.13 10.49 6.41
N GLU A 140 5.04 9.98 7.64
CA GLU A 140 6.09 10.11 8.66
C GLU A 140 7.45 9.63 8.13
N THR A 141 7.47 8.47 7.46
CA THR A 141 8.70 7.90 6.87
C THR A 141 9.29 8.81 5.81
N VAL A 142 8.46 9.36 4.90
CA VAL A 142 8.93 10.31 3.87
C VAL A 142 9.47 11.60 4.49
N LEU A 143 8.80 12.15 5.51
CA LEU A 143 9.27 13.34 6.22
C LEU A 143 10.65 13.11 6.89
N LYS A 144 10.86 11.96 7.51
CA LYS A 144 12.17 11.57 8.09
C LYS A 144 13.29 11.54 7.06
N GLN A 145 12.99 11.05 5.86
CA GLN A 145 13.97 10.87 4.80
C GLN A 145 14.24 12.17 4.02
N LYS A 146 13.19 12.89 3.65
CA LYS A 146 13.25 14.01 2.69
C LYS A 146 13.17 15.40 3.33
N ALA A 147 12.70 15.53 4.58
CA ALA A 147 12.61 16.79 5.32
C ALA A 147 13.42 16.74 6.63
N LYS A 148 14.68 16.35 6.56
CA LYS A 148 15.55 16.07 7.73
C LYS A 148 15.69 17.26 8.67
N ASP A 149 15.86 18.46 8.14
CA ASP A 149 16.02 19.66 8.96
C ASP A 149 14.72 20.05 9.66
N PHE A 150 13.58 19.95 8.96
CA PHE A 150 12.27 20.10 9.58
C PHE A 150 12.06 19.05 10.67
N TRP A 151 12.37 17.79 10.36
CA TRP A 151 12.23 16.67 11.29
C TRP A 151 13.03 16.88 12.58
N SER A 152 14.18 17.57 12.52
CA SER A 152 15.00 17.90 13.70
C SER A 152 14.35 18.93 14.63
N TRP A 153 13.39 19.71 14.16
CA TRP A 153 12.73 20.77 14.94
C TRP A 153 11.51 20.30 15.74
N ARG A 154 11.00 19.10 15.45
CA ARG A 154 9.86 18.56 16.18
C ARG A 154 10.18 18.39 17.66
N LYS A 155 9.23 18.68 18.51
CA LYS A 155 9.32 18.51 19.97
C LYS A 155 8.88 17.11 20.43
N GLY A 156 7.95 16.49 19.70
CA GLY A 156 7.45 15.15 20.01
C GLY A 156 6.90 14.44 18.79
N VAL A 157 6.84 13.10 18.88
CA VAL A 157 6.16 12.22 17.94
C VAL A 157 5.29 11.29 18.76
N PHE A 158 3.99 11.32 18.51
CA PHE A 158 2.97 10.56 19.24
C PHE A 158 2.32 9.59 18.26
N ARG A 159 2.48 8.28 18.51
CA ARG A 159 2.02 7.23 17.61
C ARG A 159 0.84 6.52 18.21
N PHE A 160 -0.29 6.63 17.52
CA PHE A 160 -1.51 5.94 17.85
C PHE A 160 -1.60 4.66 17.04
N GLU A 161 -1.53 3.53 17.72
CA GLU A 161 -1.63 2.23 17.09
C GLU A 161 -3.07 1.96 16.68
N THR A 162 -3.27 1.67 15.42
CA THR A 162 -4.55 1.32 14.82
C THR A 162 -4.37 0.10 13.93
N LYS A 163 -5.48 -0.50 13.48
CA LYS A 163 -5.39 -1.55 12.47
C LYS A 163 -4.68 -1.01 11.22
N PRO A 164 -3.69 -1.74 10.68
CA PRO A 164 -2.89 -1.26 9.57
C PRO A 164 -3.75 -0.92 8.37
N ARG A 165 -3.45 0.22 7.71
CA ARG A 165 -4.03 0.57 6.40
C ARG A 165 -3.58 -0.41 5.33
N GLU A 166 -4.38 -0.49 4.30
CA GLU A 166 -4.18 -1.35 3.13
C GLU A 166 -3.17 -0.73 2.16
N PHE A 167 -1.98 -1.30 2.10
CA PHE A 167 -0.90 -0.83 1.24
C PHE A 167 -0.43 -1.89 0.26
N VAL A 168 -0.02 -1.47 -0.93
CA VAL A 168 0.73 -2.28 -1.91
C VAL A 168 2.21 -2.03 -1.73
N ARG A 169 3.03 -3.08 -1.70
CA ARG A 169 4.49 -2.90 -1.68
C ARG A 169 4.92 -2.30 -3.02
N LYS A 170 5.79 -1.31 -2.98
CA LYS A 170 6.32 -0.67 -4.18
C LYS A 170 7.06 -1.66 -5.10
N ALA A 171 7.64 -2.73 -4.54
CA ALA A 171 8.23 -3.83 -5.30
C ALA A 171 7.19 -4.61 -6.13
N ASP A 172 5.93 -4.67 -5.66
CA ASP A 172 4.84 -5.34 -6.37
C ASP A 172 4.31 -4.50 -7.56
N LEU A 173 4.78 -3.26 -7.69
CA LEU A 173 4.49 -2.34 -8.80
C LEU A 173 5.63 -2.29 -9.84
N GLU A 174 6.46 -3.34 -9.94
CA GLU A 174 7.56 -3.36 -10.92
C GLU A 174 7.09 -3.19 -12.37
N SER A 175 5.92 -3.72 -12.71
CA SER A 175 5.29 -3.49 -14.01
C SER A 175 4.94 -2.02 -14.28
N VAL A 176 4.71 -1.24 -13.23
CA VAL A 176 4.46 0.21 -13.31
C VAL A 176 5.77 0.98 -13.48
N ARG A 177 6.89 0.46 -12.94
CA ARG A 177 8.23 1.08 -13.02
C ARG A 177 8.72 1.27 -14.46
N GLU A 178 8.50 0.30 -15.33
CA GLU A 178 8.95 0.35 -16.72
C GLU A 178 8.27 1.47 -17.50
N HIS A 179 7.07 1.88 -17.11
CA HIS A 179 6.27 2.89 -17.80
C HIS A 179 6.47 4.33 -17.29
N PHE A 180 6.88 4.52 -16.03
CA PHE A 180 7.10 5.84 -15.43
C PHE A 180 8.55 6.34 -15.49
N GLY A 181 9.45 5.57 -16.14
CA GLY A 181 10.84 5.97 -16.37
C GLY A 181 11.76 5.82 -15.16
N ARG A 182 13.07 6.03 -15.41
CA ARG A 182 14.18 5.80 -14.45
C ARG A 182 14.15 6.67 -13.19
N ASN A 183 13.28 7.65 -13.10
CA ASN A 183 13.17 8.55 -11.93
C ASN A 183 12.37 7.97 -10.77
N PHE A 184 11.75 6.81 -10.96
CA PHE A 184 11.07 6.10 -9.88
C PHE A 184 12.06 5.29 -9.04
N GLN A 185 13.13 5.93 -8.56
CA GLN A 185 14.04 5.35 -7.55
C GLN A 185 13.35 5.31 -6.19
N ALA A 186 12.62 4.25 -5.99
CA ALA A 186 12.03 3.98 -4.70
C ALA A 186 12.83 2.93 -3.96
N GLU A 187 13.23 3.26 -2.76
CA GLU A 187 13.65 2.26 -1.79
C GLU A 187 12.54 1.21 -1.62
N SER A 188 12.91 -0.06 -1.57
CA SER A 188 12.02 -1.23 -1.60
C SER A 188 10.97 -1.31 -0.48
N THR A 189 10.94 -0.35 0.42
CA THR A 189 10.09 -0.29 1.61
C THR A 189 8.92 0.70 1.53
N THR A 190 8.81 1.50 0.46
CA THR A 190 7.71 2.47 0.35
C THR A 190 6.41 1.75 -0.01
N LEU A 191 5.41 1.86 0.84
CA LEU A 191 4.06 1.34 0.65
C LEU A 191 3.20 2.39 -0.07
N ILE A 192 2.42 1.95 -1.06
CA ILE A 192 1.50 2.83 -1.81
C ILE A 192 0.07 2.46 -1.42
N PRO A 193 -0.77 3.42 -1.02
CA PRO A 193 -2.17 3.17 -0.76
C PRO A 193 -2.89 2.60 -2.00
N ILE A 194 -3.75 1.59 -1.81
CA ILE A 194 -4.55 1.01 -2.90
C ILE A 194 -5.43 2.08 -3.56
N ASP A 195 -5.91 3.04 -2.79
CA ASP A 195 -6.74 4.12 -3.30
C ASP A 195 -5.99 5.09 -4.22
N ASP A 196 -4.68 5.30 -4.01
CA ASP A 196 -3.84 6.05 -4.95
C ASP A 196 -3.72 5.33 -6.30
N LEU A 197 -3.57 4.00 -6.26
CA LEU A 197 -3.51 3.18 -7.47
C LEU A 197 -4.84 3.21 -8.23
N LYS A 198 -5.98 3.13 -7.53
CA LYS A 198 -7.31 3.27 -8.12
C LYS A 198 -7.50 4.64 -8.77
N ALA A 199 -7.17 5.71 -8.04
CA ALA A 199 -7.29 7.08 -8.55
C ALA A 199 -6.41 7.31 -9.80
N LEU A 200 -5.22 6.69 -9.86
CA LEU A 200 -4.36 6.72 -11.04
C LEU A 200 -5.01 5.99 -12.22
N ILE A 201 -5.56 4.80 -12.00
CA ILE A 201 -6.28 4.03 -13.03
C ILE A 201 -7.45 4.86 -13.57
N GLU A 202 -8.32 5.37 -12.69
CA GLU A 202 -9.48 6.20 -13.08
C GLU A 202 -9.07 7.43 -13.90
N LYS A 203 -8.00 8.12 -13.50
CA LYS A 203 -7.48 9.29 -14.23
C LYS A 203 -7.00 8.93 -15.63
N ILE A 204 -6.31 7.79 -15.78
CA ILE A 204 -5.81 7.33 -17.08
C ILE A 204 -6.97 6.87 -17.95
N GLU A 205 -7.92 6.08 -17.41
CA GLU A 205 -9.11 5.62 -18.12
C GLU A 205 -9.98 6.78 -18.63
N ALA A 206 -10.16 7.82 -17.82
CA ALA A 206 -10.91 9.02 -18.21
C ALA A 206 -10.26 9.77 -19.37
N LYS A 207 -8.94 9.71 -19.51
CA LYS A 207 -8.19 10.35 -20.59
C LYS A 207 -8.12 9.48 -21.85
N ASP A 208 -7.76 8.21 -21.68
CA ASP A 208 -7.68 7.20 -22.74
C ASP A 208 -7.98 5.80 -22.17
N PRO A 209 -9.22 5.27 -22.39
CA PRO A 209 -9.59 3.94 -21.93
C PRO A 209 -8.78 2.78 -22.52
N LYS A 210 -7.97 3.04 -23.55
CA LYS A 210 -7.09 2.05 -24.20
C LYS A 210 -5.60 2.29 -23.95
N ASP A 211 -5.27 3.14 -22.99
CA ASP A 211 -3.88 3.41 -22.62
C ASP A 211 -3.14 2.11 -22.30
N SER A 212 -1.95 1.95 -22.91
CA SER A 212 -1.14 0.73 -22.81
C SER A 212 -0.64 0.43 -21.39
N ARG A 213 -0.72 1.38 -20.47
CA ARG A 213 -0.31 1.25 -19.06
C ARG A 213 -1.39 0.57 -18.21
N LEU A 214 -2.66 0.69 -18.59
CA LEU A 214 -3.79 0.20 -17.80
C LEU A 214 -3.70 -1.30 -17.47
N PRO A 215 -3.33 -2.21 -18.40
CA PRO A 215 -3.22 -3.63 -18.06
C PRO A 215 -2.25 -3.90 -16.89
N SER A 216 -1.07 -3.29 -16.90
CA SER A 216 -0.08 -3.45 -15.82
C SER A 216 -0.55 -2.85 -14.49
N LEU A 217 -1.31 -1.75 -14.53
CA LEU A 217 -1.90 -1.14 -13.34
C LEU A 217 -3.00 -2.03 -12.75
N TYR A 218 -3.84 -2.64 -13.60
CA TYR A 218 -4.81 -3.62 -13.17
C TYR A 218 -4.17 -4.89 -12.61
N ASP A 219 -3.08 -5.39 -13.21
CA ASP A 219 -2.31 -6.51 -12.66
C ASP A 219 -1.81 -6.19 -11.24
N SER A 220 -1.27 -4.98 -11.05
CA SER A 220 -0.76 -4.52 -9.75
C SER A 220 -1.87 -4.40 -8.70
N LEU A 221 -3.04 -3.88 -9.10
CA LEU A 221 -4.20 -3.76 -8.22
C LEU A 221 -4.78 -5.15 -7.88
N GLY A 222 -4.89 -6.05 -8.85
CA GLY A 222 -5.33 -7.42 -8.64
C GLY A 222 -4.40 -8.19 -7.71
N GLN A 223 -3.07 -8.04 -7.87
CA GLN A 223 -2.08 -8.65 -6.98
C GLN A 223 -2.16 -8.10 -5.55
N ALA A 224 -2.47 -6.81 -5.40
CA ALA A 224 -2.70 -6.22 -4.08
C ALA A 224 -3.85 -6.89 -3.34
N TYR A 225 -4.99 -7.10 -4.02
CA TYR A 225 -6.14 -7.80 -3.44
C TYR A 225 -5.81 -9.28 -3.12
N ILE A 226 -5.03 -9.98 -3.96
CA ILE A 226 -4.56 -11.35 -3.66
C ILE A 226 -3.69 -11.35 -2.39
N ASN A 227 -2.76 -10.40 -2.26
CA ASN A 227 -1.87 -10.33 -1.11
C ASN A 227 -2.66 -10.10 0.19
N ARG A 228 -3.70 -9.28 0.15
CA ARG A 228 -4.63 -9.08 1.28
C ARG A 228 -5.38 -10.37 1.64
N CYS A 229 -5.83 -11.11 0.65
CA CYS A 229 -6.43 -12.43 0.87
C CYS A 229 -5.44 -13.40 1.55
N LYS A 230 -4.14 -13.32 1.23
CA LYS A 230 -3.10 -14.18 1.83
C LYS A 230 -2.71 -13.76 3.25
N SER A 231 -2.66 -12.45 3.53
CA SER A 231 -2.28 -11.92 4.85
C SER A 231 -3.40 -11.98 5.88
N GLY A 232 -4.65 -12.24 5.45
CA GLY A 232 -5.82 -12.20 6.33
C GLY A 232 -6.32 -10.79 6.63
N GLU A 233 -5.79 -9.78 5.93
CA GLU A 233 -6.15 -8.36 6.07
C GLU A 233 -7.42 -8.01 5.27
N TYR A 234 -8.49 -8.75 5.48
CA TYR A 234 -9.77 -8.56 4.78
C TYR A 234 -10.95 -8.63 5.75
N ARG A 235 -12.00 -7.84 5.46
CA ARG A 235 -13.29 -7.96 6.15
C ARG A 235 -14.15 -9.07 5.55
N ASP A 236 -14.09 -9.21 4.24
CA ASP A 236 -14.82 -10.22 3.46
C ASP A 236 -13.91 -10.78 2.37
N TYR A 237 -13.51 -12.04 2.54
CA TYR A 237 -12.64 -12.74 1.59
C TYR A 237 -13.24 -12.83 0.19
N GLN A 238 -14.55 -13.09 0.08
CA GLN A 238 -15.22 -13.22 -1.23
C GLN A 238 -15.19 -11.89 -1.98
N GLN A 239 -15.42 -10.78 -1.27
CA GLN A 239 -15.39 -9.45 -1.87
C GLN A 239 -13.99 -9.10 -2.38
N GLU A 240 -12.94 -9.37 -1.61
CA GLU A 240 -11.57 -9.11 -2.05
C GLU A 240 -11.17 -9.99 -3.25
N ALA A 241 -11.52 -11.27 -3.21
CA ALA A 241 -11.29 -12.19 -4.32
C ALA A 241 -12.02 -11.75 -5.59
N THR A 242 -13.26 -11.24 -5.47
CA THR A 242 -14.04 -10.71 -6.61
C THR A 242 -13.34 -9.48 -7.20
N LYS A 243 -12.88 -8.53 -6.39
CA LYS A 243 -12.13 -7.35 -6.87
C LYS A 243 -10.85 -7.75 -7.62
N ALA A 244 -10.13 -8.76 -7.11
CA ALA A 244 -8.94 -9.27 -7.78
C ALA A 244 -9.28 -9.90 -9.14
N ILE A 245 -10.38 -10.68 -9.24
CA ILE A 245 -10.86 -11.25 -10.49
C ILE A 245 -11.17 -10.15 -11.50
N GLU A 246 -11.95 -9.14 -11.10
CA GLU A 246 -12.31 -8.01 -11.96
C GLU A 246 -11.09 -7.29 -12.53
N CYS A 247 -10.05 -7.09 -11.71
CA CYS A 247 -8.81 -6.46 -12.16
C CYS A 247 -8.12 -7.28 -13.26
N PHE A 248 -7.91 -8.59 -13.05
CA PHE A 248 -7.26 -9.43 -14.04
C PHE A 248 -8.11 -9.66 -15.29
N GLU A 249 -9.43 -9.75 -15.18
CA GLU A 249 -10.34 -9.83 -16.33
C GLU A 249 -10.28 -8.53 -17.15
N LYS A 250 -10.33 -7.36 -16.53
CA LYS A 250 -10.13 -6.07 -17.22
C LYS A 250 -8.79 -6.01 -17.93
N ALA A 251 -7.71 -6.46 -17.29
CA ALA A 251 -6.39 -6.50 -17.90
C ALA A 251 -6.33 -7.45 -19.11
N LEU A 252 -7.10 -8.56 -19.10
CA LEU A 252 -7.18 -9.50 -20.23
C LEU A 252 -7.97 -8.96 -21.42
N ASP A 253 -8.89 -8.03 -21.22
CA ASP A 253 -9.72 -7.44 -22.30
C ASP A 253 -8.95 -6.45 -23.18
N PHE A 254 -7.73 -6.06 -22.78
CA PHE A 254 -6.91 -5.13 -23.58
C PHE A 254 -6.36 -5.80 -24.85
N PRO A 255 -6.41 -5.11 -26.00
CA PRO A 255 -5.86 -5.62 -27.25
C PRO A 255 -4.32 -5.64 -27.22
N LYS A 256 -3.71 -6.56 -27.99
CA LYS A 256 -2.24 -6.65 -28.19
C LYS A 256 -1.42 -6.92 -26.93
N GLN A 257 -1.89 -7.83 -26.10
CA GLN A 257 -1.11 -8.28 -24.94
C GLN A 257 0.03 -9.20 -25.37
N ALA A 258 1.15 -9.15 -24.61
CA ALA A 258 2.15 -10.18 -24.74
C ALA A 258 1.58 -11.53 -24.25
N PRO A 259 1.84 -12.65 -24.96
CA PRO A 259 1.35 -13.97 -24.53
C PRO A 259 1.79 -14.36 -23.11
N THR A 260 2.96 -13.87 -22.68
CA THR A 260 3.47 -14.09 -21.31
C THR A 260 2.62 -13.41 -20.26
N ASP A 261 2.11 -12.21 -20.54
CA ASP A 261 1.24 -11.45 -19.64
C ASP A 261 -0.15 -12.11 -19.56
N GLU A 262 -0.67 -12.56 -20.70
CA GLU A 262 -1.90 -13.37 -20.74
C GLU A 262 -1.73 -14.62 -19.86
N ALA A 263 -0.62 -15.34 -20.00
CA ALA A 263 -0.36 -16.54 -19.20
C ALA A 263 -0.24 -16.24 -17.70
N TYR A 264 0.36 -15.11 -17.35
CA TYR A 264 0.42 -14.63 -15.96
C TYR A 264 -0.97 -14.38 -15.39
N ARG A 265 -1.81 -13.58 -16.06
CA ARG A 265 -3.16 -13.25 -15.62
C ARG A 265 -4.05 -14.47 -15.47
N LEU A 266 -3.99 -15.40 -16.44
CA LEU A 266 -4.69 -16.67 -16.37
C LEU A 266 -4.24 -17.52 -15.16
N ASN A 267 -2.95 -17.49 -14.82
CA ASN A 267 -2.43 -18.16 -13.65
C ASN A 267 -2.98 -17.54 -12.36
N GLU A 268 -3.00 -16.21 -12.25
CA GLU A 268 -3.52 -15.52 -11.06
C GLU A 268 -5.03 -15.71 -10.89
N LEU A 269 -5.80 -15.64 -11.98
CA LEU A 269 -7.23 -15.98 -11.99
C LEU A 269 -7.45 -17.44 -11.53
N GLY A 270 -6.64 -18.37 -12.03
CA GLY A 270 -6.70 -19.76 -11.58
C GLY A 270 -6.41 -19.91 -10.09
N TYR A 271 -5.45 -19.16 -9.57
CA TYR A 271 -5.12 -19.13 -8.14
C TYR A 271 -6.33 -18.67 -7.31
N ILE A 272 -6.98 -17.56 -7.69
CA ILE A 272 -8.14 -17.03 -6.97
C ILE A 272 -9.31 -18.02 -7.02
N HIS A 273 -9.63 -18.55 -8.20
CA HIS A 273 -10.72 -19.51 -8.36
C HIS A 273 -10.49 -20.81 -7.59
N LYS A 274 -9.24 -21.25 -7.41
CA LYS A 274 -8.88 -22.39 -6.55
C LYS A 274 -9.30 -22.13 -5.10
N PHE A 275 -9.03 -20.94 -4.57
CA PHE A 275 -9.42 -20.58 -3.20
C PHE A 275 -10.94 -20.45 -3.03
N LEU A 276 -11.65 -20.04 -4.08
CA LEU A 276 -13.10 -20.00 -4.10
C LEU A 276 -13.74 -21.39 -4.33
N GLY A 277 -12.94 -22.46 -4.45
CA GLY A 277 -13.43 -23.82 -4.67
C GLY A 277 -13.90 -24.11 -6.08
N ASN A 278 -13.71 -23.19 -7.03
CA ASN A 278 -14.14 -23.32 -8.44
C ASN A 278 -13.15 -24.15 -9.27
N TYR A 279 -12.92 -25.40 -8.89
CA TYR A 279 -11.87 -26.25 -9.47
C TYR A 279 -11.95 -26.46 -10.97
N SER A 280 -13.15 -26.54 -11.56
CA SER A 280 -13.32 -26.68 -13.02
C SER A 280 -12.76 -25.45 -13.77
N LYS A 281 -13.09 -24.24 -13.31
CA LYS A 281 -12.55 -23.00 -13.89
C LYS A 281 -11.05 -22.88 -13.64
N THR A 282 -10.58 -23.25 -12.44
CA THR A 282 -9.17 -23.30 -12.07
C THR A 282 -8.36 -24.18 -13.03
N GLU A 283 -8.81 -25.38 -13.29
CA GLU A 283 -8.12 -26.32 -14.19
C GLU A 283 -7.98 -25.75 -15.60
N SER A 284 -9.07 -25.22 -16.14
CA SER A 284 -9.09 -24.60 -17.47
C SER A 284 -8.08 -23.45 -17.58
N LEU A 285 -8.07 -22.55 -16.59
CA LEU A 285 -7.20 -21.37 -16.56
C LEU A 285 -5.72 -21.79 -16.44
N TYR A 286 -5.39 -22.70 -15.54
CA TYR A 286 -4.01 -23.19 -15.37
C TYR A 286 -3.50 -23.94 -16.60
N ARG A 287 -4.33 -24.77 -17.24
CA ARG A 287 -3.94 -25.48 -18.47
C ARG A 287 -3.68 -24.51 -19.62
N ARG A 288 -4.53 -23.47 -19.76
CA ARG A 288 -4.32 -22.44 -20.78
C ARG A 288 -3.04 -21.66 -20.52
N SER A 289 -2.78 -21.23 -19.28
CA SER A 289 -1.54 -20.58 -18.87
C SER A 289 -0.32 -21.45 -19.18
N LEU A 290 -0.36 -22.74 -18.78
CA LEU A 290 0.71 -23.70 -19.04
C LEU A 290 0.99 -23.84 -20.55
N SER A 291 -0.03 -24.00 -21.37
CA SER A 291 0.11 -24.14 -22.82
C SER A 291 0.79 -22.91 -23.45
N ILE A 292 0.39 -21.70 -23.03
CA ILE A 292 1.01 -20.47 -23.52
C ILE A 292 2.49 -20.39 -23.08
N ARG A 293 2.79 -20.66 -21.82
CA ARG A 293 4.15 -20.63 -21.30
C ARG A 293 5.06 -21.67 -21.99
N GLU A 294 4.58 -22.91 -22.20
CA GLU A 294 5.34 -23.93 -22.94
C GLU A 294 5.65 -23.52 -24.38
N LYS A 295 4.68 -22.86 -25.03
CA LYS A 295 4.85 -22.38 -26.42
C LYS A 295 5.81 -21.20 -26.53
N GLN A 296 5.76 -20.26 -25.59
CA GLN A 296 6.51 -19.01 -25.67
C GLN A 296 7.91 -19.12 -25.05
N LEU A 297 8.05 -19.84 -23.94
CA LEU A 297 9.27 -19.87 -23.14
C LEU A 297 10.02 -21.22 -23.27
N GLY A 298 9.36 -22.24 -23.82
CA GLY A 298 9.89 -23.60 -23.88
C GLY A 298 9.52 -24.42 -22.64
N LYS A 299 9.58 -25.76 -22.81
CA LYS A 299 9.09 -26.74 -21.82
C LYS A 299 9.88 -26.82 -20.53
N ASP A 300 11.11 -26.29 -20.52
CA ASP A 300 12.05 -26.33 -19.39
C ASP A 300 12.18 -24.98 -18.67
N HIS A 301 11.32 -24.00 -18.99
CA HIS A 301 11.36 -22.69 -18.35
C HIS A 301 10.81 -22.74 -16.91
N PRO A 302 11.36 -21.97 -15.93
CA PRO A 302 10.86 -21.92 -14.55
C PRO A 302 9.38 -21.58 -14.42
N ASP A 303 8.84 -20.70 -15.26
CA ASP A 303 7.42 -20.35 -15.24
C ASP A 303 6.51 -21.54 -15.64
N VAL A 304 7.00 -22.43 -16.47
CA VAL A 304 6.31 -23.70 -16.78
C VAL A 304 6.23 -24.57 -15.53
N ALA A 305 7.32 -24.63 -14.75
CA ALA A 305 7.31 -25.35 -13.46
C ALA A 305 6.31 -24.74 -12.47
N GLN A 306 6.19 -23.43 -12.43
CA GLN A 306 5.19 -22.75 -11.59
C GLN A 306 3.75 -23.19 -11.97
N SER A 307 3.41 -23.18 -13.27
CA SER A 307 2.10 -23.65 -13.74
C SER A 307 1.84 -25.13 -13.41
N LEU A 308 2.86 -25.98 -13.55
CA LEU A 308 2.78 -27.39 -13.17
C LEU A 308 2.56 -27.57 -11.67
N ASN A 309 3.22 -26.79 -10.83
CA ASN A 309 3.04 -26.79 -9.38
C ASN A 309 1.62 -26.38 -8.97
N ASN A 310 1.09 -25.35 -9.60
CA ASN A 310 -0.27 -24.88 -9.35
C ASN A 310 -1.32 -25.94 -9.72
N LEU A 311 -1.18 -26.57 -10.89
CA LEU A 311 -2.02 -27.70 -11.30
C LEU A 311 -1.85 -28.90 -10.36
N GLY A 312 -0.63 -29.24 -10.00
CA GLY A 312 -0.33 -30.36 -9.10
C GLY A 312 -0.95 -30.15 -7.71
N SER A 313 -0.81 -28.95 -7.14
CA SER A 313 -1.43 -28.62 -5.84
C SER A 313 -2.97 -28.65 -5.89
N MET A 314 -3.56 -28.22 -7.01
CA MET A 314 -5.00 -28.30 -7.22
C MET A 314 -5.49 -29.75 -7.31
N TYR A 315 -4.80 -30.62 -8.06
CA TYR A 315 -5.15 -32.03 -8.14
C TYR A 315 -4.97 -32.77 -6.82
N TYR A 316 -3.96 -32.40 -6.02
CA TYR A 316 -3.85 -32.91 -4.66
C TYR A 316 -5.09 -32.58 -3.82
N GLN A 317 -5.57 -31.33 -3.87
CA GLN A 317 -6.79 -30.92 -3.15
C GLN A 317 -8.05 -31.66 -3.63
N GLN A 318 -8.09 -32.10 -4.89
CA GLN A 318 -9.16 -32.92 -5.43
C GLN A 318 -8.99 -34.43 -5.12
N GLY A 319 -7.93 -34.85 -4.45
CA GLY A 319 -7.61 -36.24 -4.17
C GLY A 319 -7.08 -37.00 -5.38
N LYS A 320 -6.79 -36.34 -6.50
CA LYS A 320 -6.22 -36.93 -7.73
C LYS A 320 -4.68 -37.05 -7.58
N LEU A 321 -4.25 -37.97 -6.71
CA LEU A 321 -2.86 -38.02 -6.25
C LEU A 321 -1.86 -38.42 -7.33
N GLU A 322 -2.24 -39.30 -8.27
CA GLU A 322 -1.34 -39.75 -9.36
C GLU A 322 -1.07 -38.60 -10.35
N GLU A 323 -2.11 -37.85 -10.73
CA GLU A 323 -1.99 -36.65 -11.60
C GLU A 323 -1.15 -35.60 -10.92
N ALA A 324 -1.39 -35.32 -9.64
CA ALA A 324 -0.60 -34.39 -8.85
C ALA A 324 0.89 -34.78 -8.82
N LYS A 325 1.20 -36.03 -8.52
CA LYS A 325 2.58 -36.56 -8.50
C LYS A 325 3.28 -36.35 -9.84
N LYS A 326 2.61 -36.70 -10.95
CA LYS A 326 3.18 -36.56 -12.31
C LYS A 326 3.57 -35.11 -12.63
N LEU A 327 2.68 -34.15 -12.33
CA LEU A 327 2.93 -32.76 -12.61
C LEU A 327 4.01 -32.18 -11.71
N LEU A 328 3.96 -32.44 -10.40
CA LEU A 328 4.93 -31.96 -9.43
C LEU A 328 6.33 -32.52 -9.68
N THR A 329 6.45 -33.83 -10.10
CA THR A 329 7.72 -34.42 -10.47
C THR A 329 8.33 -33.68 -11.66
N ARG A 330 7.54 -33.41 -12.70
CA ARG A 330 8.03 -32.65 -13.86
C ARG A 330 8.43 -31.23 -13.45
N GLY A 331 7.62 -30.54 -12.64
CA GLY A 331 7.93 -29.21 -12.11
C GLY A 331 9.23 -29.18 -11.31
N LEU A 332 9.45 -30.19 -10.46
CA LEU A 332 10.69 -30.34 -9.66
C LEU A 332 11.94 -30.48 -10.54
N ILE A 333 11.89 -31.30 -11.56
CA ILE A 333 13.01 -31.48 -12.48
C ILE A 333 13.37 -30.14 -13.17
N ILE A 334 12.37 -29.38 -13.62
CA ILE A 334 12.58 -28.09 -14.25
C ILE A 334 13.19 -27.10 -13.25
N CYS A 335 12.63 -26.97 -12.03
CA CYS A 335 13.15 -26.07 -11.02
C CYS A 335 14.58 -26.43 -10.62
N GLN A 336 14.91 -27.72 -10.44
CA GLN A 336 16.26 -28.17 -10.10
C GLN A 336 17.28 -27.82 -11.18
N LYS A 337 16.91 -28.04 -12.45
CA LYS A 337 17.78 -27.77 -13.60
C LYS A 337 18.02 -26.29 -13.82
N ALA A 338 16.98 -25.48 -13.71
CA ALA A 338 17.02 -24.04 -14.04
C ALA A 338 17.45 -23.15 -12.89
N LEU A 339 17.08 -23.48 -11.65
CA LEU A 339 17.22 -22.61 -10.47
C LEU A 339 18.12 -23.21 -9.38
N GLY A 340 18.40 -24.51 -9.45
CA GLY A 340 19.18 -25.24 -8.43
C GLY A 340 18.34 -25.72 -7.25
N ASN A 341 18.96 -26.60 -6.42
CA ASN A 341 18.27 -27.28 -5.32
C ASN A 341 17.85 -26.36 -4.17
N ASN A 342 18.58 -25.27 -3.92
CA ASN A 342 18.35 -24.36 -2.79
C ASN A 342 17.35 -23.25 -3.10
N HIS A 343 16.89 -23.13 -4.34
CA HIS A 343 15.95 -22.09 -4.71
C HIS A 343 14.57 -22.31 -4.07
N PRO A 344 13.87 -21.26 -3.58
CA PRO A 344 12.57 -21.38 -2.91
C PRO A 344 11.53 -22.15 -3.73
N CYS A 345 11.47 -21.93 -5.05
CA CYS A 345 10.57 -22.67 -5.95
C CYS A 345 10.85 -24.19 -5.92
N THR A 346 12.13 -24.59 -5.95
CA THR A 346 12.53 -26.00 -5.90
C THR A 346 12.12 -26.62 -4.57
N GLN A 347 12.35 -25.94 -3.46
CA GLN A 347 11.98 -26.41 -2.12
C GLN A 347 10.46 -26.52 -1.95
N THR A 348 9.72 -25.54 -2.42
CA THR A 348 8.24 -25.58 -2.39
C THR A 348 7.69 -26.75 -3.21
N THR A 349 8.20 -26.95 -4.44
CA THR A 349 7.78 -28.06 -5.30
C THR A 349 8.08 -29.41 -4.67
N LYS A 350 9.26 -29.54 -4.06
CA LYS A 350 9.66 -30.77 -3.32
C LYS A 350 8.71 -30.99 -2.16
N GLY A 351 8.40 -29.98 -1.36
CA GLY A 351 7.46 -30.10 -0.24
C GLY A 351 6.06 -30.56 -0.67
N TRP A 352 5.56 -30.06 -1.79
CA TRP A 352 4.29 -30.56 -2.36
C TRP A 352 4.39 -32.02 -2.81
N LEU A 353 5.47 -32.41 -3.47
CA LEU A 353 5.67 -33.78 -3.92
C LEU A 353 5.75 -34.76 -2.74
N ASP A 354 6.48 -34.39 -1.68
CA ASP A 354 6.59 -35.19 -0.44
C ASP A 354 5.21 -35.33 0.24
N THR A 355 4.39 -34.28 0.19
CA THR A 355 3.04 -34.31 0.74
C THR A 355 2.12 -35.25 -0.04
N VAL A 356 2.16 -35.19 -1.36
CA VAL A 356 1.42 -36.12 -2.22
C VAL A 356 1.85 -37.56 -2.00
N GLN A 357 3.15 -37.82 -1.92
CA GLN A 357 3.67 -39.17 -1.69
C GLN A 357 3.24 -39.76 -0.34
N ARG A 358 3.28 -38.96 0.73
CA ARG A 358 2.73 -39.31 2.05
C ARG A 358 1.25 -39.64 2.00
N ALA A 359 0.47 -38.84 1.28
CA ALA A 359 -0.97 -39.08 1.13
C ALA A 359 -1.29 -40.36 0.34
N MET A 360 -0.40 -40.78 -0.59
CA MET A 360 -0.53 -42.04 -1.34
C MET A 360 -0.21 -43.26 -0.50
N LEU A 361 0.71 -43.15 0.48
CA LEU A 361 1.07 -44.23 1.37
C LEU A 361 0.02 -44.49 2.47
N ASN A 362 -0.79 -43.48 2.77
CA ASN A 362 -1.82 -43.53 3.81
C ASN A 362 -3.22 -43.91 3.25
N LYS A 363 -3.33 -44.20 1.97
CA LYS A 363 -4.52 -44.78 1.33
C LYS A 363 -4.36 -46.31 1.18
#